data_1a8e0a86a9882594d5263d9cf94732fa
#
_entry.id   1a8e0a86a9882594d5263d9cf94732fa
#
_cell.length_a   1.000
_cell.length_b   1.000
_cell.length_c   1.000
_cell.angle_alpha   90.00
_cell.angle_beta   90.00
_cell.angle_gamma   90.00
#
_symmetry.space_group_name_H-M   'P 1'
#
loop_
_entity.id
_entity.type
_entity.pdbx_description
1 polymer ?
#
loop_
_entity_poly.entity_id
_entity_poly.type
_entity_poly.pdbx_seq_one_letter_code
_entity_poly.pdbx_strand_id
1 'polypeptide(L)'
;MDIFNFDVVIAGAGAGGLYTAINLPSSLNILILSKKELTLCNSSLAQGGIAAVYNPPDDDTTQLHTNDTLIAGGFRNNTETVKILVNSAAEEIDKIISYGVDFDKNPDGSLHRTLEGGHCRNRIFHHKDSTGAELVNKLSAKVKTLSNVTLWENAVVSDIKETETGFSFDILKGDERVNVASHFAVLATGGIGRVYEYTTNSAISTGDGIAMAYRMGATIQNLKLIQFHPTAFNDFSQRECFLLSESLRGEGAYLLNCNMERFMHRYDDRLELAPRDVVSHSIIEESRKTGSKKFFLDISYQDAEEVKARFPMIYKNLLENGYDLTKEPIPVYPCQHYLMGGIDVDKFGRTSIDKLYAVGECSHTGVHGNNRLASNSLLEALVFSNRVAEDIKEKMDNVPEEFTHYEFTRKTDGEELPTGLRTEIRHIMQSTYFVIPESKEALLKGFERVKEIKGILDKETFSLTRDYIEARSLATIAYIILKEVI
;
A
#
# COMPACT_ATOMS: atom_id res chain seq x y z
N MET A 1 17.85 10.99 -26.29
CA MET A 1 16.78 10.67 -25.32
C MET A 1 15.46 10.93 -26.01
N ASP A 2 14.60 9.92 -26.10
CA ASP A 2 13.28 10.08 -26.73
C ASP A 2 12.39 10.96 -25.87
N ILE A 3 11.55 11.77 -26.53
CA ILE A 3 10.70 12.79 -25.91
C ILE A 3 9.25 12.46 -26.24
N PHE A 4 8.39 12.41 -25.19
CA PHE A 4 6.96 12.12 -25.32
C PHE A 4 6.11 13.13 -24.57
N ASN A 5 4.88 13.34 -25.03
CA ASN A 5 3.90 14.26 -24.43
C ASN A 5 2.60 13.52 -24.12
N PHE A 6 2.06 13.75 -22.94
CA PHE A 6 0.75 13.25 -22.50
C PHE A 6 0.02 14.33 -21.70
N ASP A 7 -1.29 14.30 -21.68
CA ASP A 7 -2.06 15.21 -20.84
C ASP A 7 -1.89 14.86 -19.37
N VAL A 8 -1.90 13.55 -19.06
CA VAL A 8 -1.77 13.02 -17.69
C VAL A 8 -0.74 11.89 -17.67
N VAL A 9 0.21 11.97 -16.74
CA VAL A 9 1.12 10.85 -16.42
C VAL A 9 0.75 10.30 -15.04
N ILE A 10 0.49 8.99 -14.98
CA ILE A 10 0.17 8.25 -13.76
C ILE A 10 1.35 7.33 -13.43
N ALA A 11 2.06 7.62 -12.36
CA ALA A 11 3.16 6.78 -11.87
C ALA A 11 2.62 5.74 -10.87
N GLY A 12 2.49 4.50 -11.35
CA GLY A 12 1.97 3.35 -10.60
C GLY A 12 0.71 2.76 -11.24
N ALA A 13 0.70 1.43 -11.39
CA ALA A 13 -0.36 0.65 -12.01
C ALA A 13 -1.05 -0.31 -11.02
N GLY A 14 -1.13 0.07 -9.74
CA GLY A 14 -2.00 -0.57 -8.76
C GLY A 14 -3.46 -0.13 -8.92
N ALA A 15 -4.33 -0.54 -7.99
CA ALA A 15 -5.75 -0.20 -8.03
C ALA A 15 -5.99 1.32 -8.21
N GLY A 16 -5.27 2.17 -7.47
CA GLY A 16 -5.42 3.61 -7.57
C GLY A 16 -5.06 4.17 -8.95
N GLY A 17 -3.91 3.79 -9.52
CA GLY A 17 -3.49 4.31 -10.83
C GLY A 17 -4.37 3.82 -11.98
N LEU A 18 -4.72 2.53 -12.01
CA LEU A 18 -5.62 1.96 -13.02
C LEU A 18 -7.00 2.61 -12.95
N TYR A 19 -7.53 2.77 -11.74
CA TYR A 19 -8.87 3.33 -11.55
C TYR A 19 -8.92 4.83 -11.87
N THR A 20 -7.85 5.58 -11.57
CA THR A 20 -7.72 6.97 -12.04
C THR A 20 -7.83 7.05 -13.56
N ALA A 21 -7.04 6.24 -14.28
CA ALA A 21 -7.05 6.24 -15.74
C ALA A 21 -8.41 5.89 -16.35
N ILE A 22 -9.15 4.94 -15.74
CA ILE A 22 -10.48 4.54 -16.20
C ILE A 22 -11.51 5.67 -16.06
N ASN A 23 -11.39 6.50 -15.03
CA ASN A 23 -12.33 7.57 -14.73
C ASN A 23 -11.98 8.91 -15.41
N LEU A 24 -10.77 9.04 -15.99
CA LEU A 24 -10.40 10.21 -16.77
C LEU A 24 -11.14 10.28 -18.12
N PRO A 25 -11.42 11.49 -18.65
CA PRO A 25 -12.06 11.64 -19.95
C PRO A 25 -11.31 10.95 -21.09
N SER A 26 -12.04 10.35 -22.03
CA SER A 26 -11.46 9.67 -23.21
C SER A 26 -10.79 10.63 -24.20
N SER A 27 -10.98 11.93 -24.06
CA SER A 27 -10.31 12.95 -24.86
C SER A 27 -8.86 13.21 -24.44
N LEU A 28 -8.42 12.72 -23.25
CA LEU A 28 -7.08 12.93 -22.71
C LEU A 28 -6.13 11.81 -23.13
N ASN A 29 -4.92 12.16 -23.53
CA ASN A 29 -3.82 11.21 -23.69
C ASN A 29 -3.21 10.89 -22.33
N ILE A 30 -3.27 9.63 -21.92
CA ILE A 30 -2.86 9.17 -20.59
C ILE A 30 -1.70 8.19 -20.71
N LEU A 31 -0.66 8.40 -19.92
CA LEU A 31 0.42 7.42 -19.74
C LEU A 31 0.36 6.82 -18.34
N ILE A 32 0.27 5.50 -18.26
CA ILE A 32 0.45 4.76 -17.02
C ILE A 32 1.83 4.12 -17.01
N LEU A 33 2.58 4.33 -15.93
CA LEU A 33 3.90 3.77 -15.72
C LEU A 33 3.85 2.66 -14.67
N SER A 34 4.24 1.46 -15.04
CA SER A 34 4.42 0.33 -14.12
C SER A 34 5.88 -0.02 -13.98
N LYS A 35 6.36 -0.06 -12.74
CA LYS A 35 7.76 -0.38 -12.40
C LYS A 35 8.16 -1.81 -12.79
N LYS A 36 7.19 -2.72 -12.82
CA LYS A 36 7.27 -4.14 -13.20
C LYS A 36 6.00 -4.53 -13.96
N GLU A 37 5.75 -5.83 -14.08
CA GLU A 37 4.49 -6.36 -14.61
C GLU A 37 3.30 -5.88 -13.77
N LEU A 38 2.16 -5.65 -14.38
CA LEU A 38 0.93 -5.12 -13.75
C LEU A 38 0.47 -5.90 -12.52
N THR A 39 0.66 -7.22 -12.54
CA THR A 39 0.23 -8.10 -11.46
C THR A 39 1.11 -8.01 -10.22
N LEU A 40 2.32 -7.45 -10.34
CA LEU A 40 3.26 -7.32 -9.23
C LEU A 40 3.03 -6.00 -8.47
N CYS A 41 1.88 -5.87 -7.81
CA CYS A 41 1.57 -4.71 -6.96
C CYS A 41 0.91 -5.16 -5.66
N ASN A 42 0.98 -4.32 -4.61
CA ASN A 42 0.35 -4.64 -3.32
C ASN A 42 -1.16 -4.80 -3.43
N SER A 43 -1.81 -4.08 -4.34
CA SER A 43 -3.25 -4.22 -4.58
C SER A 43 -3.61 -5.65 -5.01
N SER A 44 -2.80 -6.31 -5.87
CA SER A 44 -3.02 -7.70 -6.27
C SER A 44 -2.82 -8.70 -5.13
N LEU A 45 -2.00 -8.35 -4.12
CA LEU A 45 -1.71 -9.21 -2.98
C LEU A 45 -2.76 -9.11 -1.87
N ALA A 46 -3.74 -8.21 -1.99
CA ALA A 46 -4.77 -8.02 -0.99
C ALA A 46 -5.71 -9.24 -0.92
N GLN A 47 -5.65 -9.97 0.20
CA GLN A 47 -6.39 -11.20 0.45
C GLN A 47 -7.79 -10.95 1.01
N GLY A 48 -7.96 -9.88 1.82
CA GLY A 48 -9.22 -9.54 2.48
C GLY A 48 -10.30 -9.10 1.49
N GLY A 49 -10.87 -7.91 1.70
CA GLY A 49 -11.93 -7.42 0.83
C GLY A 49 -11.98 -5.91 0.71
N ILE A 50 -13.14 -5.41 0.35
CA ILE A 50 -13.47 -3.99 0.27
C ILE A 50 -14.63 -3.73 1.25
N ALA A 51 -14.39 -2.85 2.22
CA ALA A 51 -15.40 -2.48 3.20
C ALA A 51 -16.41 -1.50 2.58
N ALA A 52 -17.69 -1.82 2.56
CA ALA A 52 -18.71 -0.92 2.04
C ALA A 52 -20.07 -1.19 2.69
N VAL A 53 -20.81 -0.12 2.98
CA VAL A 53 -22.25 -0.19 3.28
C VAL A 53 -22.98 -0.14 1.94
N TYR A 54 -23.32 -1.31 1.43
CA TYR A 54 -23.91 -1.49 0.10
C TYR A 54 -25.09 -2.45 0.18
N ASN A 55 -26.30 -2.01 -0.16
CA ASN A 55 -27.54 -2.78 0.05
C ASN A 55 -27.53 -3.47 1.44
N PRO A 56 -27.35 -2.70 2.52
CA PRO A 56 -27.08 -3.28 3.82
C PRO A 56 -28.31 -3.99 4.38
N PRO A 57 -28.12 -4.99 5.25
CA PRO A 57 -29.17 -5.41 6.16
C PRO A 57 -29.57 -4.23 7.06
N ASP A 58 -30.77 -4.26 7.65
CA ASP A 58 -31.35 -3.14 8.41
C ASP A 58 -30.50 -2.66 9.59
N ASP A 59 -29.49 -3.44 10.01
CA ASP A 59 -28.65 -3.16 11.16
C ASP A 59 -27.28 -2.54 10.81
N ASP A 60 -26.93 -2.32 9.53
CA ASP A 60 -25.68 -1.65 9.13
C ASP A 60 -25.94 -0.28 8.47
N THR A 61 -25.10 0.69 8.81
CA THR A 61 -25.22 2.07 8.31
C THR A 61 -23.85 2.69 8.04
N THR A 62 -23.82 3.72 7.19
CA THR A 62 -22.62 4.53 6.95
C THR A 62 -22.09 5.19 8.22
N GLN A 63 -22.95 5.50 9.19
CA GLN A 63 -22.54 6.04 10.48
C GLN A 63 -21.78 4.99 11.31
N LEU A 64 -22.19 3.73 11.31
CA LEU A 64 -21.47 2.64 11.97
C LEU A 64 -20.10 2.42 11.34
N HIS A 65 -20.00 2.37 10.00
CA HIS A 65 -18.73 2.24 9.31
C HIS A 65 -17.79 3.45 9.58
N THR A 66 -18.35 4.66 9.60
CA THR A 66 -17.61 5.87 9.99
C THR A 66 -17.06 5.74 11.41
N ASN A 67 -17.88 5.32 12.36
CA ASN A 67 -17.47 5.14 13.76
C ASN A 67 -16.37 4.08 13.90
N ASP A 68 -16.51 2.91 13.24
CA ASP A 68 -15.50 1.86 13.26
C ASP A 68 -14.16 2.39 12.72
N THR A 69 -14.20 3.18 11.63
CA THR A 69 -13.01 3.80 11.05
C THR A 69 -12.36 4.80 12.01
N LEU A 70 -13.14 5.65 12.67
CA LEU A 70 -12.63 6.64 13.64
C LEU A 70 -12.04 5.95 14.88
N ILE A 71 -12.68 4.90 15.38
CA ILE A 71 -12.19 4.12 16.53
C ILE A 71 -10.86 3.45 16.17
N ALA A 72 -10.79 2.79 15.03
CA ALA A 72 -9.56 2.13 14.55
C ALA A 72 -8.40 3.12 14.40
N GLY A 73 -8.68 4.32 13.89
CA GLY A 73 -7.70 5.40 13.73
C GLY A 73 -7.37 6.18 15.01
N GLY A 74 -7.92 5.77 16.16
CA GLY A 74 -7.70 6.44 17.45
C GLY A 74 -8.21 7.88 17.48
N PHE A 75 -9.26 8.19 16.72
CA PHE A 75 -9.84 9.53 16.54
C PHE A 75 -8.84 10.59 16.06
N ARG A 76 -7.77 10.15 15.36
CA ARG A 76 -6.79 11.02 14.69
C ARG A 76 -7.06 11.15 13.19
N ASN A 77 -8.15 10.59 12.75
CA ASN A 77 -8.61 10.64 11.37
C ASN A 77 -9.08 12.05 10.98
N ASN A 78 -8.97 12.37 9.70
CA ASN A 78 -9.72 13.48 9.13
C ASN A 78 -11.18 13.03 8.92
N THR A 79 -12.08 13.55 9.76
CA THR A 79 -13.49 13.13 9.75
C THR A 79 -14.21 13.46 8.44
N GLU A 80 -13.81 14.50 7.71
CA GLU A 80 -14.38 14.85 6.41
C GLU A 80 -14.04 13.76 5.38
N THR A 81 -12.76 13.37 5.29
CA THR A 81 -12.32 12.35 4.32
C THR A 81 -12.84 10.95 4.68
N VAL A 82 -13.01 10.63 5.97
CA VAL A 82 -13.68 9.39 6.39
C VAL A 82 -15.14 9.36 5.92
N LYS A 83 -15.89 10.45 6.07
CA LYS A 83 -17.28 10.53 5.58
C LYS A 83 -17.35 10.43 4.06
N ILE A 84 -16.42 11.04 3.34
CA ILE A 84 -16.31 10.91 1.88
C ILE A 84 -16.11 9.46 1.52
N LEU A 85 -15.12 8.79 2.12
CA LEU A 85 -14.82 7.38 1.88
C LEU A 85 -16.07 6.51 2.03
N VAL A 86 -16.72 6.61 3.18
CA VAL A 86 -17.84 5.72 3.53
C VAL A 86 -19.08 6.00 2.69
N ASN A 87 -19.39 7.27 2.42
CA ASN A 87 -20.59 7.64 1.67
C ASN A 87 -20.46 7.35 0.15
N SER A 88 -19.24 7.34 -0.39
CA SER A 88 -18.99 7.01 -1.80
C SER A 88 -18.88 5.50 -2.04
N ALA A 89 -18.76 4.68 -0.99
CA ALA A 89 -18.45 3.26 -1.10
C ALA A 89 -19.43 2.48 -1.98
N ALA A 90 -20.73 2.71 -1.86
CA ALA A 90 -21.75 2.00 -2.62
C ALA A 90 -21.62 2.25 -4.14
N GLU A 91 -21.39 3.49 -4.53
CA GLU A 91 -21.21 3.88 -5.93
C GLU A 91 -19.96 3.20 -6.53
N GLU A 92 -18.85 3.17 -5.76
CA GLU A 92 -17.62 2.54 -6.23
C GLU A 92 -17.75 1.02 -6.35
N ILE A 93 -18.51 0.35 -5.48
CA ILE A 93 -18.85 -1.07 -5.62
C ILE A 93 -19.63 -1.32 -6.89
N ASP A 94 -20.66 -0.52 -7.19
CA ASP A 94 -21.44 -0.64 -8.44
C ASP A 94 -20.56 -0.48 -9.68
N LYS A 95 -19.66 0.53 -9.68
CA LYS A 95 -18.73 0.77 -10.79
C LYS A 95 -17.81 -0.41 -11.05
N ILE A 96 -17.15 -0.95 -10.02
CA ILE A 96 -16.20 -2.07 -10.22
C ILE A 96 -16.92 -3.36 -10.60
N ILE A 97 -18.13 -3.60 -10.12
CA ILE A 97 -18.98 -4.71 -10.59
C ILE A 97 -19.30 -4.52 -12.08
N SER A 98 -19.60 -3.31 -12.53
CA SER A 98 -19.85 -3.02 -13.95
C SER A 98 -18.62 -3.28 -14.84
N TYR A 99 -17.41 -3.24 -14.28
CA TYR A 99 -16.15 -3.61 -14.96
C TYR A 99 -15.85 -5.11 -14.89
N GLY A 100 -16.75 -5.89 -14.27
CA GLY A 100 -16.70 -7.34 -14.22
C GLY A 100 -16.01 -7.92 -12.97
N VAL A 101 -15.80 -7.12 -11.91
CA VAL A 101 -15.36 -7.66 -10.62
C VAL A 101 -16.44 -8.58 -10.07
N ASP A 102 -16.08 -9.82 -9.78
CA ASP A 102 -16.98 -10.86 -9.32
C ASP A 102 -16.74 -11.16 -7.83
N PHE A 103 -17.60 -10.61 -6.98
CA PHE A 103 -17.62 -10.92 -5.56
C PHE A 103 -18.34 -12.22 -5.27
N ASP A 104 -17.94 -12.90 -4.20
CA ASP A 104 -18.62 -14.11 -3.73
C ASP A 104 -20.09 -13.83 -3.39
N LYS A 105 -20.95 -14.84 -3.62
CA LYS A 105 -22.40 -14.72 -3.51
C LYS A 105 -22.98 -15.77 -2.57
N ASN A 106 -24.02 -15.40 -1.88
CA ASN A 106 -24.87 -16.32 -1.13
C ASN A 106 -25.68 -17.22 -2.08
N PRO A 107 -26.25 -18.32 -1.58
CA PRO A 107 -27.11 -19.20 -2.39
C PRO A 107 -28.32 -18.51 -3.05
N ASP A 108 -28.78 -17.39 -2.49
CA ASP A 108 -29.87 -16.56 -3.04
C ASP A 108 -29.43 -15.57 -4.12
N GLY A 109 -28.12 -15.53 -4.43
CA GLY A 109 -27.52 -14.64 -5.42
C GLY A 109 -27.13 -13.25 -4.87
N SER A 110 -27.44 -12.93 -3.63
CA SER A 110 -26.96 -11.70 -2.97
C SER A 110 -25.45 -11.76 -2.73
N LEU A 111 -24.78 -10.59 -2.68
CA LEU A 111 -23.35 -10.53 -2.40
C LEU A 111 -23.04 -11.01 -0.97
N HIS A 112 -22.10 -11.93 -0.85
CA HIS A 112 -21.63 -12.42 0.45
C HIS A 112 -20.79 -11.34 1.16
N ARG A 113 -20.94 -11.24 2.48
CA ARG A 113 -20.20 -10.29 3.33
C ARG A 113 -19.59 -11.01 4.51
N THR A 114 -18.37 -10.64 4.83
CA THR A 114 -17.66 -11.15 6.01
C THR A 114 -17.39 -10.05 7.03
N LEU A 115 -16.99 -10.46 8.23
CA LEU A 115 -16.50 -9.61 9.29
C LEU A 115 -14.96 -9.65 9.31
N GLU A 116 -14.35 -8.50 9.51
CA GLU A 116 -12.93 -8.39 9.83
C GLU A 116 -12.72 -7.60 11.12
N GLY A 117 -11.57 -7.72 11.75
CA GLY A 117 -11.25 -7.08 13.01
C GLY A 117 -11.45 -5.56 12.98
N GLY A 118 -12.05 -5.03 14.05
CA GLY A 118 -12.39 -3.61 14.18
C GLY A 118 -13.74 -3.21 13.56
N HIS A 119 -14.36 -4.04 12.73
CA HIS A 119 -15.71 -3.81 12.23
C HIS A 119 -16.78 -4.33 13.20
N CYS A 120 -17.86 -3.59 13.37
CA CYS A 120 -19.00 -4.01 14.17
C CYS A 120 -20.11 -4.73 13.35
N ARG A 121 -19.97 -4.79 12.03
CA ARG A 121 -20.94 -5.41 11.09
C ARG A 121 -20.24 -6.09 9.94
N ASN A 122 -20.92 -7.10 9.34
CA ASN A 122 -20.48 -7.80 8.14
C ASN A 122 -20.67 -6.88 6.93
N ARG A 123 -19.59 -6.21 6.48
CA ARG A 123 -19.62 -5.30 5.33
C ARG A 123 -18.44 -5.47 4.39
N ILE A 124 -17.67 -6.54 4.53
CA ILE A 124 -16.49 -6.79 3.71
C ILE A 124 -16.91 -7.64 2.51
N PHE A 125 -16.88 -7.06 1.31
CA PHE A 125 -17.06 -7.76 0.05
C PHE A 125 -15.75 -8.36 -0.40
N HIS A 126 -15.76 -9.61 -0.84
CA HIS A 126 -14.55 -10.35 -1.15
C HIS A 126 -14.73 -11.33 -2.31
N HIS A 127 -13.63 -11.71 -2.93
CA HIS A 127 -13.53 -12.84 -3.84
C HIS A 127 -12.61 -13.87 -3.21
N LYS A 128 -13.17 -14.84 -2.48
CA LYS A 128 -12.44 -15.82 -1.65
C LYS A 128 -11.39 -15.10 -0.78
N ASP A 129 -10.11 -15.49 -0.93
CA ASP A 129 -8.92 -14.90 -0.29
C ASP A 129 -8.01 -14.19 -1.30
N SER A 130 -8.56 -13.68 -2.42
CA SER A 130 -7.80 -13.07 -3.52
C SER A 130 -8.50 -11.85 -4.16
N THR A 131 -9.22 -11.09 -3.35
CA THR A 131 -10.03 -9.94 -3.80
C THR A 131 -9.21 -8.92 -4.58
N GLY A 132 -7.99 -8.64 -4.13
CA GLY A 132 -7.12 -7.68 -4.81
C GLY A 132 -6.69 -8.14 -6.19
N ALA A 133 -6.39 -9.44 -6.37
CA ALA A 133 -6.04 -10.00 -7.68
C ALA A 133 -7.22 -9.92 -8.64
N GLU A 134 -8.44 -10.24 -8.18
CA GLU A 134 -9.66 -10.09 -8.97
C GLU A 134 -9.85 -8.65 -9.42
N LEU A 135 -9.80 -7.69 -8.49
CA LEU A 135 -9.94 -6.25 -8.78
C LEU A 135 -8.91 -5.78 -9.82
N VAL A 136 -7.60 -6.02 -9.58
CA VAL A 136 -6.52 -5.54 -10.46
C VAL A 136 -6.62 -6.17 -11.85
N ASN A 137 -6.96 -7.45 -11.95
CA ASN A 137 -7.14 -8.13 -13.22
C ASN A 137 -8.28 -7.48 -14.05
N LYS A 138 -9.41 -7.18 -13.42
CA LYS A 138 -10.56 -6.54 -14.13
C LYS A 138 -10.25 -5.09 -14.51
N LEU A 139 -9.66 -4.31 -13.61
CA LEU A 139 -9.23 -2.93 -13.92
C LEU A 139 -8.18 -2.91 -15.04
N SER A 140 -7.20 -3.83 -15.02
CA SER A 140 -6.19 -3.94 -16.07
C SER A 140 -6.80 -4.32 -17.41
N ALA A 141 -7.76 -5.26 -17.41
CA ALA A 141 -8.50 -5.63 -18.62
C ALA A 141 -9.29 -4.43 -19.18
N LYS A 142 -9.93 -3.65 -18.30
CA LYS A 142 -10.67 -2.43 -18.70
C LYS A 142 -9.74 -1.38 -19.29
N VAL A 143 -8.61 -1.07 -18.64
CA VAL A 143 -7.61 -0.12 -19.13
C VAL A 143 -7.13 -0.49 -20.53
N LYS A 144 -6.84 -1.76 -20.79
CA LYS A 144 -6.38 -2.25 -22.10
C LYS A 144 -7.42 -2.06 -23.24
N THR A 145 -8.69 -1.79 -22.92
CA THR A 145 -9.70 -1.44 -23.92
C THR A 145 -9.78 0.04 -24.26
N LEU A 146 -9.08 0.90 -23.53
CA LEU A 146 -9.10 2.35 -23.70
C LEU A 146 -8.04 2.78 -24.71
N SER A 147 -8.48 3.34 -25.85
CA SER A 147 -7.58 3.76 -26.95
C SER A 147 -6.71 4.97 -26.63
N ASN A 148 -7.10 5.75 -25.62
CA ASN A 148 -6.41 6.96 -25.18
C ASN A 148 -5.42 6.71 -24.03
N VAL A 149 -5.24 5.46 -23.59
CA VAL A 149 -4.32 5.09 -22.52
C VAL A 149 -3.14 4.31 -23.08
N THR A 150 -1.96 4.82 -22.85
CA THR A 150 -0.69 4.14 -23.09
C THR A 150 -0.18 3.54 -21.79
N LEU A 151 0.21 2.26 -21.80
CA LEU A 151 0.74 1.58 -20.64
C LEU A 151 2.18 1.14 -20.90
N TRP A 152 3.10 1.59 -20.03
CA TRP A 152 4.48 1.13 -20.04
C TRP A 152 4.78 0.28 -18.81
N GLU A 153 5.10 -0.98 -19.04
CA GLU A 153 5.64 -1.88 -18.01
C GLU A 153 7.17 -1.80 -17.99
N ASN A 154 7.80 -2.18 -16.87
CA ASN A 154 9.23 -2.07 -16.63
C ASN A 154 9.77 -0.64 -16.83
N ALA A 155 8.95 0.36 -16.45
CA ALA A 155 9.24 1.77 -16.53
C ALA A 155 9.34 2.38 -15.13
N VAL A 156 10.52 2.83 -14.74
CA VAL A 156 10.79 3.41 -13.41
C VAL A 156 11.00 4.89 -13.54
N VAL A 157 10.22 5.69 -12.82
CA VAL A 157 10.45 7.14 -12.73
C VAL A 157 11.66 7.38 -11.82
N SER A 158 12.68 8.02 -12.34
CA SER A 158 13.89 8.38 -11.58
C SER A 158 13.76 9.72 -10.89
N ASP A 159 13.13 10.69 -11.56
CA ASP A 159 12.86 12.01 -11.02
C ASP A 159 11.70 12.71 -11.75
N ILE A 160 11.13 13.73 -11.10
CA ILE A 160 10.07 14.59 -11.65
C ILE A 160 10.47 16.04 -11.39
N LYS A 161 10.26 16.92 -12.38
CA LYS A 161 10.46 18.36 -12.25
C LYS A 161 9.21 19.11 -12.70
N GLU A 162 8.83 20.10 -11.92
CA GLU A 162 7.82 21.06 -12.31
C GLU A 162 8.36 21.95 -13.45
N THR A 163 7.51 22.27 -14.42
CA THR A 163 7.80 23.09 -15.58
C THR A 163 6.73 24.19 -15.72
N GLU A 164 6.88 25.08 -16.67
CA GLU A 164 5.90 26.16 -16.90
C GLU A 164 4.52 25.62 -17.30
N THR A 165 4.45 24.46 -17.95
CA THR A 165 3.19 23.89 -18.47
C THR A 165 2.70 22.66 -17.67
N GLY A 166 3.44 22.19 -16.68
CA GLY A 166 3.10 21.01 -15.88
C GLY A 166 4.34 20.33 -15.34
N PHE A 167 4.64 19.10 -15.80
CA PHE A 167 5.73 18.28 -15.26
C PHE A 167 6.57 17.65 -16.37
N SER A 168 7.84 17.44 -16.07
CA SER A 168 8.75 16.62 -16.88
C SER A 168 9.26 15.46 -16.04
N PHE A 169 9.24 14.26 -16.62
CA PHE A 169 9.61 13.00 -15.98
C PHE A 169 10.88 12.43 -16.61
N ASP A 170 11.85 12.06 -15.78
CA ASP A 170 12.98 11.25 -16.15
C ASP A 170 12.66 9.77 -15.89
N ILE A 171 12.59 8.97 -16.93
CA ILE A 171 12.10 7.58 -16.84
C ILE A 171 13.16 6.63 -17.38
N LEU A 172 13.43 5.57 -16.62
CA LEU A 172 14.20 4.42 -17.10
C LEU A 172 13.20 3.31 -17.51
N LYS A 173 13.07 3.10 -18.83
CA LYS A 173 12.21 2.06 -19.44
C LYS A 173 13.07 0.91 -19.93
N GLY A 174 13.13 -0.17 -19.16
CA GLY A 174 14.19 -1.18 -19.35
C GLY A 174 15.56 -0.54 -19.14
N ASP A 175 16.40 -0.55 -20.16
CA ASP A 175 17.73 0.09 -20.17
C ASP A 175 17.72 1.46 -20.89
N GLU A 176 16.59 1.88 -21.44
CA GLU A 176 16.46 3.14 -22.18
C GLU A 176 15.99 4.26 -21.25
N ARG A 177 16.65 5.41 -21.36
CA ARG A 177 16.23 6.62 -20.66
C ARG A 177 15.37 7.49 -21.58
N VAL A 178 14.17 7.83 -21.12
CA VAL A 178 13.22 8.66 -21.88
C VAL A 178 12.75 9.85 -21.04
N ASN A 179 12.41 10.95 -21.71
CA ASN A 179 11.82 12.14 -21.10
C ASN A 179 10.33 12.23 -21.50
N VAL A 180 9.46 12.41 -20.52
CA VAL A 180 8.04 12.57 -20.75
C VAL A 180 7.58 13.87 -20.13
N ALA A 181 6.85 14.72 -20.88
CA ALA A 181 6.17 15.88 -20.33
C ALA A 181 4.67 15.61 -20.16
N SER A 182 4.07 16.23 -19.14
CA SER A 182 2.61 16.21 -18.95
C SER A 182 2.10 17.47 -18.27
N HIS A 183 0.81 17.76 -18.45
CA HIS A 183 0.12 18.84 -17.74
C HIS A 183 -0.20 18.47 -16.30
N PHE A 184 -0.59 17.22 -16.07
CA PHE A 184 -0.92 16.68 -14.75
C PHE A 184 -0.07 15.46 -14.42
N ALA A 185 0.27 15.32 -13.15
CA ALA A 185 0.96 14.17 -12.61
C ALA A 185 0.17 13.51 -11.48
N VAL A 186 0.01 12.19 -11.53
CA VAL A 186 -0.64 11.41 -10.47
C VAL A 186 0.34 10.38 -9.93
N LEU A 187 0.67 10.48 -8.65
CA LEU A 187 1.48 9.52 -7.94
C LEU A 187 0.59 8.44 -7.32
N ALA A 188 0.69 7.20 -7.83
CA ALA A 188 -0.06 6.02 -7.39
C ALA A 188 0.91 4.87 -7.07
N THR A 189 2.08 5.21 -6.50
CA THR A 189 3.25 4.35 -6.41
C THR A 189 3.22 3.33 -5.27
N GLY A 190 2.15 3.33 -4.46
CA GLY A 190 2.02 2.43 -3.32
C GLY A 190 2.94 2.79 -2.15
N GLY A 191 3.16 1.85 -1.25
CA GLY A 191 3.79 2.05 0.04
C GLY A 191 5.31 1.92 0.07
N ILE A 192 5.81 1.67 1.29
CA ILE A 192 7.23 1.76 1.65
C ILE A 192 7.80 0.44 2.20
N GLY A 193 7.09 -0.68 2.08
CA GLY A 193 7.40 -1.91 2.83
C GLY A 193 8.82 -2.39 2.70
N ARG A 194 9.47 -2.14 1.57
CA ARG A 194 10.86 -2.56 1.32
C ARG A 194 11.92 -1.79 2.11
N VAL A 195 11.52 -0.82 2.92
CA VAL A 195 12.41 -0.15 3.89
C VAL A 195 12.70 -1.02 5.12
N TYR A 196 11.89 -2.09 5.35
CA TYR A 196 12.08 -3.09 6.40
C TYR A 196 12.68 -4.41 5.87
N GLU A 197 13.26 -5.21 6.76
CA GLU A 197 13.78 -6.54 6.41
C GLU A 197 12.65 -7.49 6.03
N TYR A 198 11.56 -7.48 6.80
CA TYR A 198 10.41 -8.36 6.62
C TYR A 198 9.15 -7.54 6.37
N THR A 199 8.47 -7.86 5.28
CA THR A 199 7.27 -7.14 4.85
C THR A 199 6.33 -8.04 4.07
N THR A 200 5.04 -7.77 4.15
CA THR A 200 4.03 -8.41 3.28
C THR A 200 3.90 -7.73 1.93
N ASN A 201 4.68 -6.68 1.68
CA ASN A 201 4.64 -5.92 0.45
C ASN A 201 5.53 -6.54 -0.64
N SER A 202 5.11 -6.36 -1.89
CA SER A 202 5.86 -6.79 -3.06
C SER A 202 7.22 -6.09 -3.19
N ALA A 203 8.12 -6.68 -3.97
CA ALA A 203 9.48 -6.17 -4.20
C ALA A 203 9.56 -4.73 -4.71
N ILE A 204 8.47 -4.18 -5.27
CA ILE A 204 8.43 -2.84 -5.86
C ILE A 204 8.10 -1.72 -4.87
N SER A 205 7.70 -2.03 -3.62
CA SER A 205 7.22 -1.06 -2.62
C SER A 205 8.36 -0.33 -1.92
N THR A 206 9.07 0.53 -2.65
CA THR A 206 10.27 1.24 -2.18
C THR A 206 10.03 2.72 -1.85
N GLY A 207 8.77 3.20 -1.93
CA GLY A 207 8.40 4.57 -1.58
C GLY A 207 8.81 5.63 -2.61
N ASP A 208 8.96 5.25 -3.88
CA ASP A 208 9.53 6.11 -4.91
C ASP A 208 8.74 7.42 -5.10
N GLY A 209 7.40 7.35 -5.18
CA GLY A 209 6.57 8.55 -5.35
C GLY A 209 6.67 9.51 -4.16
N ILE A 210 6.69 8.97 -2.93
CA ILE A 210 6.84 9.77 -1.72
C ILE A 210 8.22 10.46 -1.71
N ALA A 211 9.28 9.70 -2.05
CA ALA A 211 10.64 10.24 -2.12
C ALA A 211 10.78 11.31 -3.21
N MET A 212 10.15 11.14 -4.36
CA MET A 212 10.12 12.15 -5.45
C MET A 212 9.35 13.39 -5.03
N ALA A 213 8.15 13.24 -4.48
CA ALA A 213 7.34 14.35 -3.96
C ALA A 213 8.09 15.15 -2.88
N TYR A 214 8.79 14.46 -1.97
CA TYR A 214 9.64 15.10 -0.97
C TYR A 214 10.77 15.95 -1.61
N ARG A 215 11.45 15.43 -2.65
CA ARG A 215 12.50 16.17 -3.37
C ARG A 215 11.96 17.37 -4.15
N MET A 216 10.70 17.30 -4.60
CA MET A 216 10.00 18.41 -5.24
C MET A 216 9.53 19.48 -4.23
N GLY A 217 9.59 19.20 -2.93
CA GLY A 217 9.13 20.10 -1.87
C GLY A 217 7.65 19.94 -1.51
N ALA A 218 6.99 18.89 -1.96
CA ALA A 218 5.63 18.58 -1.52
C ALA A 218 5.59 18.26 -0.02
N THR A 219 4.48 18.58 0.62
CA THR A 219 4.24 18.27 2.02
C THR A 219 4.11 16.77 2.21
N ILE A 220 4.94 16.20 3.09
CA ILE A 220 4.89 14.79 3.49
C ILE A 220 4.50 14.75 4.97
N GLN A 221 3.57 13.87 5.33
CA GLN A 221 3.07 13.78 6.70
C GLN A 221 3.03 12.33 7.21
N ASN A 222 3.31 12.18 8.50
CA ASN A 222 3.03 11.00 9.28
C ASN A 222 3.67 9.69 8.76
N LEU A 223 4.86 9.74 8.12
CA LEU A 223 5.53 8.53 7.63
C LEU A 223 5.88 7.54 8.76
N LYS A 224 5.95 8.00 10.01
CA LYS A 224 6.10 7.14 11.18
C LYS A 224 4.87 6.28 11.49
N LEU A 225 3.69 6.60 10.93
CA LEU A 225 2.48 5.81 11.15
C LEU A 225 2.48 4.61 10.22
N ILE A 226 3.07 3.52 10.70
CA ILE A 226 3.24 2.27 9.95
C ILE A 226 2.43 1.18 10.64
N GLN A 227 1.56 0.53 9.89
CA GLN A 227 0.85 -0.66 10.35
C GLN A 227 1.71 -1.90 10.15
N PHE A 228 1.94 -2.63 11.23
CA PHE A 228 2.55 -3.95 11.19
C PHE A 228 1.44 -5.00 11.27
N HIS A 229 1.42 -5.93 10.32
CA HIS A 229 0.44 -7.02 10.34
C HIS A 229 0.90 -8.12 11.28
N PRO A 230 0.09 -8.53 12.25
CA PRO A 230 0.51 -9.47 13.29
C PRO A 230 0.74 -10.89 12.78
N THR A 231 0.00 -11.31 11.74
CA THR A 231 -0.03 -12.70 11.26
C THR A 231 0.46 -12.79 9.81
N ALA A 232 1.71 -12.44 9.57
CA ALA A 232 2.41 -12.83 8.35
C ALA A 232 3.10 -14.19 8.57
N PHE A 233 2.96 -15.10 7.59
CA PHE A 233 3.75 -16.34 7.58
C PHE A 233 5.22 -15.95 7.55
N ASN A 234 5.96 -16.31 8.57
CA ASN A 234 7.33 -15.89 8.73
C ASN A 234 8.17 -16.97 9.44
N ASP A 235 8.87 -17.73 8.66
CA ASP A 235 9.91 -18.65 9.10
C ASP A 235 11.31 -18.02 9.05
N PHE A 236 11.39 -16.72 8.77
CA PHE A 236 12.61 -15.92 8.63
C PHE A 236 13.51 -16.32 7.44
N SER A 237 13.04 -17.16 6.52
CA SER A 237 13.79 -17.58 5.33
C SER A 237 13.71 -16.56 4.19
N GLN A 238 12.62 -15.79 4.11
CA GLN A 238 12.36 -14.84 3.02
C GLN A 238 12.00 -13.46 3.57
N ARG A 239 12.31 -12.42 2.79
CA ARG A 239 11.96 -11.03 3.12
C ARG A 239 10.51 -10.70 2.83
N GLU A 240 9.95 -11.26 1.76
CA GLU A 240 8.55 -11.13 1.40
C GLU A 240 7.77 -12.19 2.15
N CYS A 241 7.14 -11.76 3.26
CA CYS A 241 6.35 -12.64 4.09
C CYS A 241 4.95 -12.78 3.48
N PHE A 242 4.51 -14.01 3.31
CA PHE A 242 3.16 -14.25 2.81
C PHE A 242 2.12 -13.83 3.88
N LEU A 243 1.13 -13.05 3.48
CA LEU A 243 0.09 -12.59 4.39
C LEU A 243 -0.85 -13.74 4.76
N LEU A 244 -1.04 -13.98 6.05
CA LEU A 244 -2.17 -14.76 6.55
C LEU A 244 -3.28 -13.78 6.95
N SER A 245 -4.31 -13.72 6.12
CA SER A 245 -5.39 -12.74 6.24
C SER A 245 -5.96 -12.63 7.64
N GLU A 246 -6.36 -11.44 8.03
CA GLU A 246 -7.12 -11.19 9.26
C GLU A 246 -8.42 -12.01 9.32
N SER A 247 -8.98 -12.37 8.16
CA SER A 247 -10.16 -13.22 8.07
C SER A 247 -9.97 -14.58 8.75
N LEU A 248 -8.73 -15.13 8.80
CA LEU A 248 -8.46 -16.37 9.58
C LEU A 248 -8.76 -16.17 11.07
N ARG A 249 -8.38 -15.01 11.64
CA ARG A 249 -8.73 -14.67 13.03
C ARG A 249 -10.23 -14.41 13.19
N GLY A 250 -10.85 -13.82 12.16
CA GLY A 250 -12.30 -13.66 12.07
C GLY A 250 -13.06 -15.00 12.09
N GLU A 251 -12.52 -16.02 11.42
CA GLU A 251 -13.05 -17.39 11.43
C GLU A 251 -12.63 -18.20 12.67
N GLY A 252 -11.94 -17.56 13.63
CA GLY A 252 -11.68 -18.11 14.95
C GLY A 252 -10.26 -18.63 15.20
N ALA A 253 -9.29 -18.42 14.28
CA ALA A 253 -7.92 -18.86 14.51
C ALA A 253 -7.31 -18.25 15.78
N TYR A 254 -6.58 -19.07 16.54
CA TYR A 254 -5.90 -18.70 17.80
C TYR A 254 -4.45 -18.31 17.57
N LEU A 255 -3.96 -17.36 18.39
CA LEU A 255 -2.53 -17.05 18.48
C LEU A 255 -1.89 -17.78 19.66
N LEU A 256 -0.81 -18.51 19.35
CA LEU A 256 -0.06 -19.29 20.31
C LEU A 256 1.38 -18.77 20.42
N ASN A 257 1.93 -18.78 21.65
CA ASN A 257 3.34 -18.48 21.90
C ASN A 257 4.24 -19.73 21.71
N CYS A 258 5.54 -19.61 21.99
CA CYS A 258 6.50 -20.69 21.84
C CYS A 258 6.22 -21.92 22.73
N ASN A 259 5.40 -21.75 23.78
CA ASN A 259 4.97 -22.83 24.66
C ASN A 259 3.64 -23.47 24.23
N MET A 260 3.13 -23.08 23.04
CA MET A 260 1.80 -23.46 22.54
C MET A 260 0.65 -22.98 23.43
N GLU A 261 0.84 -21.87 24.13
CA GLU A 261 -0.18 -21.26 24.97
C GLU A 261 -0.86 -20.10 24.23
N ARG A 262 -2.17 -20.06 24.29
CA ARG A 262 -2.96 -18.90 23.86
C ARG A 262 -2.74 -17.74 24.84
N PHE A 263 -2.29 -16.58 24.36
CA PHE A 263 -1.80 -15.50 25.23
C PHE A 263 -2.59 -14.19 25.11
N MET A 264 -3.40 -13.97 24.06
CA MET A 264 -4.06 -12.69 23.81
C MET A 264 -4.97 -12.22 24.96
N HIS A 265 -5.57 -13.14 25.73
CA HIS A 265 -6.37 -12.82 26.92
C HIS A 265 -5.63 -12.03 28.02
N ARG A 266 -4.29 -11.97 27.95
CA ARG A 266 -3.44 -11.21 28.88
C ARG A 266 -3.32 -9.74 28.47
N TYR A 267 -3.74 -9.39 27.25
CA TYR A 267 -3.45 -8.10 26.61
C TYR A 267 -4.73 -7.34 26.20
N ASP A 268 -5.78 -8.02 25.73
CA ASP A 268 -7.01 -7.39 25.27
C ASP A 268 -8.21 -8.33 25.37
N ASP A 269 -9.34 -7.81 25.84
CA ASP A 269 -10.57 -8.59 26.04
C ASP A 269 -11.20 -9.08 24.71
N ARG A 270 -10.86 -8.43 23.58
CA ARG A 270 -11.28 -8.85 22.22
C ARG A 270 -10.47 -10.01 21.70
N LEU A 271 -9.45 -10.43 22.41
CA LEU A 271 -8.56 -11.55 22.07
C LEU A 271 -7.90 -11.33 20.68
N GLU A 272 -7.93 -12.35 19.82
CA GLU A 272 -7.37 -12.30 18.47
C GLU A 272 -8.11 -11.35 17.51
N LEU A 273 -9.32 -10.88 17.88
CA LEU A 273 -10.07 -9.88 17.13
C LEU A 273 -9.76 -8.43 17.55
N ALA A 274 -8.78 -8.23 18.44
CA ALA A 274 -8.25 -6.91 18.72
C ALA A 274 -7.63 -6.27 17.44
N PRO A 275 -7.57 -4.93 17.33
CA PRO A 275 -6.93 -4.25 16.23
C PRO A 275 -5.47 -4.70 15.98
N ARG A 276 -5.01 -4.58 14.75
CA ARG A 276 -3.69 -5.07 14.30
C ARG A 276 -2.52 -4.56 15.12
N ASP A 277 -2.56 -3.28 15.48
CA ASP A 277 -1.54 -2.63 16.32
C ASP A 277 -1.50 -3.27 17.72
N VAL A 278 -2.66 -3.51 18.34
CA VAL A 278 -2.76 -4.18 19.64
C VAL A 278 -2.19 -5.60 19.55
N VAL A 279 -2.60 -6.38 18.55
CA VAL A 279 -2.12 -7.77 18.40
C VAL A 279 -0.62 -7.81 18.11
N SER A 280 -0.12 -6.94 17.21
CA SER A 280 1.33 -6.87 16.90
C SER A 280 2.14 -6.47 18.14
N HIS A 281 1.67 -5.48 18.90
CA HIS A 281 2.29 -5.06 20.16
C HIS A 281 2.32 -6.20 21.18
N SER A 282 1.21 -6.92 21.33
CA SER A 282 1.10 -8.07 22.23
C SER A 282 2.08 -9.17 21.90
N ILE A 283 2.29 -9.49 20.59
CA ILE A 283 3.29 -10.46 20.14
C ILE A 283 4.71 -9.99 20.52
N ILE A 284 5.04 -8.72 20.33
CA ILE A 284 6.37 -8.20 20.70
C ILE A 284 6.59 -8.25 22.22
N GLU A 285 5.59 -7.86 23.01
CA GLU A 285 5.68 -7.95 24.47
C GLU A 285 5.78 -9.41 24.96
N GLU A 286 5.02 -10.32 24.39
CA GLU A 286 5.11 -11.77 24.71
C GLU A 286 6.46 -12.34 24.26
N SER A 287 7.00 -11.88 23.12
CA SER A 287 8.35 -12.24 22.65
C SER A 287 9.43 -11.82 23.65
N ARG A 288 9.32 -10.61 24.22
CA ARG A 288 10.23 -10.13 25.26
C ARG A 288 10.16 -10.97 26.55
N LYS A 289 8.94 -11.33 26.98
CA LYS A 289 8.72 -12.15 28.18
C LYS A 289 9.25 -13.58 28.04
N THR A 290 9.05 -14.19 26.85
CA THR A 290 9.45 -15.58 26.60
C THR A 290 10.89 -15.70 26.10
N GLY A 291 11.51 -14.61 25.67
CA GLY A 291 12.81 -14.62 24.99
C GLY A 291 12.78 -15.31 23.63
N SER A 292 11.60 -15.48 23.01
CA SER A 292 11.40 -16.22 21.77
C SER A 292 10.64 -15.42 20.73
N LYS A 293 11.01 -15.56 19.46
CA LYS A 293 10.27 -15.02 18.30
C LYS A 293 9.35 -16.08 17.65
N LYS A 294 9.16 -17.24 18.28
CA LYS A 294 8.30 -18.30 17.74
C LYS A 294 6.86 -18.09 18.20
N PHE A 295 6.01 -17.77 17.25
CA PHE A 295 4.56 -17.62 17.42
C PHE A 295 3.85 -18.38 16.33
N PHE A 296 2.61 -18.77 16.59
CA PHE A 296 1.84 -19.59 15.67
C PHE A 296 0.39 -19.10 15.58
N LEU A 297 -0.20 -19.26 14.40
CA LEU A 297 -1.64 -19.11 14.15
C LEU A 297 -2.23 -20.50 13.94
N ASP A 298 -3.26 -20.85 14.70
CA ASP A 298 -3.87 -22.19 14.67
C ASP A 298 -5.37 -22.09 14.37
N ILE A 299 -5.80 -22.73 13.29
CA ILE A 299 -7.19 -22.95 12.89
C ILE A 299 -7.46 -24.46 12.64
N SER A 300 -6.51 -25.34 12.95
CA SER A 300 -6.56 -26.76 12.62
C SER A 300 -7.69 -27.54 13.32
N TYR A 301 -8.34 -26.92 14.29
CA TYR A 301 -9.48 -27.50 15.00
C TYR A 301 -10.82 -27.30 14.30
N GLN A 302 -10.86 -26.46 13.24
CA GLN A 302 -12.05 -26.24 12.39
C GLN A 302 -12.20 -27.33 11.34
N ASP A 303 -13.38 -27.37 10.67
CA ASP A 303 -13.60 -28.30 9.57
C ASP A 303 -12.62 -28.05 8.42
N ALA A 304 -11.88 -29.07 8.03
CA ALA A 304 -10.80 -28.95 7.05
C ALA A 304 -11.31 -28.55 5.65
N GLU A 305 -12.48 -29.02 5.25
CA GLU A 305 -13.03 -28.72 3.92
C GLU A 305 -13.60 -27.30 3.87
N GLU A 306 -14.20 -26.82 4.95
CA GLU A 306 -14.65 -25.43 5.07
C GLU A 306 -13.46 -24.47 5.06
N VAL A 307 -12.37 -24.76 5.80
CA VAL A 307 -11.15 -23.94 5.80
C VAL A 307 -10.51 -23.88 4.41
N LYS A 308 -10.39 -25.01 3.71
CA LYS A 308 -9.84 -25.07 2.34
C LYS A 308 -10.71 -24.32 1.33
N ALA A 309 -12.03 -24.43 1.44
CA ALA A 309 -12.97 -23.74 0.56
C ALA A 309 -12.93 -22.22 0.75
N ARG A 310 -12.80 -21.77 2.01
CA ARG A 310 -12.76 -20.35 2.37
C ARG A 310 -11.43 -19.68 2.05
N PHE A 311 -10.30 -20.41 2.23
CA PHE A 311 -8.93 -19.89 2.08
C PHE A 311 -8.08 -20.70 1.09
N PRO A 312 -8.52 -20.88 -0.16
CA PRO A 312 -7.87 -21.78 -1.11
C PRO A 312 -6.46 -21.31 -1.48
N MET A 313 -6.22 -20.01 -1.60
CA MET A 313 -4.91 -19.45 -1.93
C MET A 313 -3.94 -19.57 -0.74
N ILE A 314 -4.41 -19.24 0.47
CA ILE A 314 -3.61 -19.37 1.70
C ILE A 314 -3.24 -20.84 1.92
N TYR A 315 -4.22 -21.75 1.83
CA TYR A 315 -3.99 -23.18 1.98
C TYR A 315 -2.94 -23.71 0.98
N LYS A 316 -3.10 -23.35 -0.31
CA LYS A 316 -2.16 -23.75 -1.36
C LYS A 316 -0.74 -23.23 -1.09
N ASN A 317 -0.60 -21.94 -0.76
CA ASN A 317 0.71 -21.34 -0.50
C ASN A 317 1.41 -21.99 0.69
N LEU A 318 0.68 -22.26 1.78
CA LEU A 318 1.24 -22.90 2.95
C LEU A 318 1.69 -24.34 2.66
N LEU A 319 0.89 -25.11 1.89
CA LEU A 319 1.29 -26.46 1.44
C LEU A 319 2.59 -26.44 0.61
N GLU A 320 2.72 -25.48 -0.30
CA GLU A 320 3.95 -25.30 -1.10
C GLU A 320 5.17 -24.97 -0.24
N ASN A 321 4.96 -24.39 0.94
CA ASN A 321 5.99 -24.13 1.95
C ASN A 321 6.11 -25.23 3.03
N GLY A 322 5.40 -26.35 2.87
CA GLY A 322 5.53 -27.52 3.74
C GLY A 322 4.63 -27.51 4.97
N TYR A 323 3.62 -26.63 5.04
CA TYR A 323 2.68 -26.52 6.16
C TYR A 323 1.24 -26.84 5.73
N ASP A 324 0.52 -27.62 6.54
CA ASP A 324 -0.91 -27.91 6.32
C ASP A 324 -1.77 -27.13 7.33
N LEU A 325 -2.36 -26.03 6.88
CA LEU A 325 -3.21 -25.15 7.68
C LEU A 325 -4.34 -25.87 8.43
N THR A 326 -4.78 -27.02 7.93
CA THR A 326 -5.87 -27.82 8.52
C THR A 326 -5.40 -28.86 9.53
N LYS A 327 -4.09 -28.98 9.76
CA LYS A 327 -3.52 -30.02 10.62
C LYS A 327 -2.56 -29.52 11.68
N GLU A 328 -1.98 -28.35 11.48
CA GLU A 328 -0.91 -27.85 12.35
C GLU A 328 -0.93 -26.33 12.49
N PRO A 329 -0.45 -25.77 13.61
CA PRO A 329 -0.23 -24.36 13.80
C PRO A 329 0.82 -23.82 12.83
N ILE A 330 0.54 -22.64 12.22
CA ILE A 330 1.37 -22.01 11.21
C ILE A 330 2.28 -20.97 11.84
N PRO A 331 3.61 -20.96 11.59
CA PRO A 331 4.51 -19.95 12.11
C PRO A 331 4.14 -18.55 11.62
N VAL A 332 4.03 -17.61 12.55
CA VAL A 332 3.69 -16.20 12.24
C VAL A 332 4.56 -15.25 13.05
N TYR A 333 4.81 -14.07 12.48
CA TYR A 333 5.43 -12.95 13.19
C TYR A 333 4.97 -11.62 12.59
N PRO A 334 4.95 -10.53 13.36
CA PRO A 334 4.63 -9.22 12.80
C PRO A 334 5.57 -8.82 11.66
N CYS A 335 5.02 -8.25 10.60
CA CYS A 335 5.78 -7.70 9.48
C CYS A 335 5.24 -6.34 9.10
N GLN A 336 6.08 -5.48 8.50
CA GLN A 336 5.59 -4.25 7.90
C GLN A 336 4.51 -4.59 6.87
N HIS A 337 3.41 -3.84 6.86
CA HIS A 337 2.27 -4.15 6.02
C HIS A 337 1.70 -2.94 5.27
N TYR A 338 1.40 -1.82 5.96
CA TYR A 338 0.73 -0.66 5.36
C TYR A 338 1.25 0.65 5.94
N LEU A 339 1.29 1.70 5.11
CA LEU A 339 1.63 3.06 5.51
C LEU A 339 0.36 3.90 5.62
N MET A 340 0.09 4.50 6.80
CA MET A 340 -1.02 5.44 6.97
C MET A 340 -0.60 6.89 6.65
N GLY A 341 0.68 7.21 6.72
CA GLY A 341 1.26 8.47 6.27
C GLY A 341 1.45 8.53 4.76
N GLY A 342 2.12 9.57 4.27
CA GLY A 342 2.42 9.71 2.84
C GLY A 342 2.50 11.16 2.38
N ILE A 343 2.29 11.37 1.09
CA ILE A 343 2.15 12.66 0.46
C ILE A 343 0.84 13.28 0.94
N ASP A 344 0.90 14.44 1.59
CA ASP A 344 -0.28 15.10 2.12
C ASP A 344 -1.19 15.58 0.99
N VAL A 345 -2.47 15.23 1.08
CA VAL A 345 -3.46 15.55 0.04
C VAL A 345 -4.76 16.08 0.65
N ASP A 346 -5.43 16.92 -0.12
CA ASP A 346 -6.79 17.34 0.20
C ASP A 346 -7.83 16.27 -0.20
N LYS A 347 -9.10 16.59 -0.01
CA LYS A 347 -10.23 15.69 -0.35
C LYS A 347 -10.38 15.38 -1.85
N PHE A 348 -9.64 16.02 -2.72
CA PHE A 348 -9.58 15.78 -4.17
C PHE A 348 -8.28 15.08 -4.59
N GLY A 349 -7.44 14.67 -3.65
CA GLY A 349 -6.14 14.07 -3.91
C GLY A 349 -5.07 15.07 -4.38
N ARG A 350 -5.31 16.39 -4.26
CA ARG A 350 -4.35 17.44 -4.63
C ARG A 350 -3.26 17.52 -3.58
N THR A 351 -2.01 17.56 -4.01
CA THR A 351 -0.87 17.80 -3.14
C THR A 351 -0.66 19.31 -2.88
N SER A 352 0.39 19.68 -2.15
CA SER A 352 0.82 21.07 -1.99
C SER A 352 1.44 21.69 -3.25
N ILE A 353 1.66 20.90 -4.31
CA ILE A 353 2.15 21.35 -5.63
C ILE A 353 0.97 21.31 -6.60
N ASP A 354 0.74 22.44 -7.30
CA ASP A 354 -0.39 22.52 -8.25
C ASP A 354 -0.27 21.47 -9.35
N LYS A 355 -1.40 20.89 -9.76
CA LYS A 355 -1.51 19.81 -10.76
C LYS A 355 -0.77 18.50 -10.44
N LEU A 356 -0.16 18.40 -9.24
CA LEU A 356 0.38 17.14 -8.71
C LEU A 356 -0.62 16.50 -7.75
N TYR A 357 -0.98 15.25 -8.02
CA TYR A 357 -1.92 14.46 -7.22
C TYR A 357 -1.24 13.23 -6.64
N ALA A 358 -1.80 12.70 -5.55
CA ALA A 358 -1.42 11.40 -5.03
C ALA A 358 -2.65 10.59 -4.62
N VAL A 359 -2.64 9.28 -4.89
CA VAL A 359 -3.73 8.35 -4.59
C VAL A 359 -3.23 7.02 -4.07
N GLY A 360 -4.07 6.34 -3.29
CA GLY A 360 -3.75 5.06 -2.66
C GLY A 360 -2.67 5.21 -1.58
N GLU A 361 -1.96 4.14 -1.27
CA GLU A 361 -1.07 4.06 -0.11
C GLU A 361 0.07 5.07 -0.08
N CYS A 362 0.47 5.68 -1.22
CA CYS A 362 1.47 6.76 -1.19
C CYS A 362 0.90 8.10 -0.75
N SER A 363 -0.42 8.27 -0.66
CA SER A 363 -1.09 9.49 -0.24
C SER A 363 -1.46 9.46 1.25
N HIS A 364 -1.43 10.60 1.89
CA HIS A 364 -1.96 10.82 3.23
C HIS A 364 -3.28 11.58 3.13
N THR A 365 -4.38 10.86 3.02
CA THR A 365 -5.74 11.40 2.99
C THR A 365 -6.27 11.79 4.36
N GLY A 366 -5.61 11.29 5.42
CA GLY A 366 -6.08 11.38 6.79
C GLY A 366 -7.21 10.41 7.16
N VAL A 367 -7.67 9.57 6.23
CA VAL A 367 -8.73 8.58 6.49
C VAL A 367 -8.37 7.60 7.61
N HIS A 368 -7.13 7.17 7.68
CA HIS A 368 -6.72 6.06 8.55
C HIS A 368 -6.33 6.47 9.97
N GLY A 369 -6.08 7.75 10.23
CA GLY A 369 -5.58 8.19 11.54
C GLY A 369 -4.30 7.45 11.94
N ASN A 370 -4.21 6.99 13.17
CA ASN A 370 -3.04 6.28 13.68
C ASN A 370 -2.98 4.80 13.24
N ASN A 371 -4.10 4.20 12.84
CA ASN A 371 -4.17 2.79 12.49
C ASN A 371 -5.32 2.53 11.51
N ARG A 372 -5.03 1.84 10.41
CA ARG A 372 -6.00 1.56 9.34
C ARG A 372 -6.98 0.47 9.75
N LEU A 373 -8.27 0.74 9.61
CA LEU A 373 -9.31 -0.30 9.68
C LEU A 373 -9.14 -1.25 8.48
N ALA A 374 -9.27 -2.55 8.72
CA ALA A 374 -9.15 -3.57 7.68
C ALA A 374 -10.11 -3.28 6.50
N SER A 375 -9.69 -3.64 5.29
CA SER A 375 -10.49 -3.50 4.04
C SER A 375 -10.90 -2.08 3.63
N ASN A 376 -10.44 -1.02 4.33
CA ASN A 376 -10.63 0.38 3.91
C ASN A 376 -9.62 0.84 2.84
N SER A 377 -8.45 0.18 2.67
CA SER A 377 -7.41 0.69 1.76
C SER A 377 -7.73 0.57 0.28
N LEU A 378 -8.36 -0.53 -0.14
CA LEU A 378 -8.82 -0.66 -1.53
C LEU A 378 -9.96 0.31 -1.80
N LEU A 379 -10.88 0.49 -0.86
CA LEU A 379 -11.94 1.50 -0.98
C LEU A 379 -11.36 2.92 -1.10
N GLU A 380 -10.36 3.27 -0.28
CA GLU A 380 -9.66 4.55 -0.37
C GLU A 380 -9.05 4.76 -1.76
N ALA A 381 -8.36 3.75 -2.28
CA ALA A 381 -7.77 3.82 -3.60
C ALA A 381 -8.83 4.07 -4.70
N LEU A 382 -10.02 3.47 -4.60
CA LEU A 382 -11.12 3.69 -5.55
C LEU A 382 -11.71 5.10 -5.42
N VAL A 383 -12.16 5.44 -4.22
CA VAL A 383 -12.87 6.71 -3.96
C VAL A 383 -12.01 7.93 -4.31
N PHE A 384 -10.76 7.97 -3.83
CA PHE A 384 -9.91 9.13 -4.07
C PHE A 384 -9.36 9.19 -5.50
N SER A 385 -9.19 8.04 -6.18
CA SER A 385 -8.85 8.03 -7.62
C SER A 385 -9.96 8.61 -8.49
N ASN A 386 -11.23 8.30 -8.19
CA ASN A 386 -12.36 8.90 -8.87
C ASN A 386 -12.39 10.43 -8.66
N ARG A 387 -12.16 10.89 -7.44
CA ARG A 387 -12.12 12.33 -7.10
C ARG A 387 -10.97 13.08 -7.78
N VAL A 388 -9.80 12.45 -7.91
CA VAL A 388 -8.68 12.99 -8.71
C VAL A 388 -9.09 13.13 -10.17
N ALA A 389 -9.73 12.11 -10.75
CA ALA A 389 -10.17 12.16 -12.14
C ALA A 389 -11.21 13.28 -12.38
N GLU A 390 -12.15 13.47 -11.46
CA GLU A 390 -13.12 14.56 -11.49
C GLU A 390 -12.44 15.92 -11.46
N ASP A 391 -11.47 16.13 -10.55
CA ASP A 391 -10.76 17.41 -10.42
C ASP A 391 -9.87 17.71 -11.64
N ILE A 392 -9.18 16.71 -12.19
CA ILE A 392 -8.41 16.88 -13.43
C ILE A 392 -9.32 17.27 -14.58
N LYS A 393 -10.48 16.60 -14.71
CA LYS A 393 -11.47 16.92 -15.73
C LYS A 393 -11.92 18.39 -15.68
N GLU A 394 -12.18 18.93 -14.48
CA GLU A 394 -12.59 20.33 -14.30
C GLU A 394 -11.49 21.32 -14.67
N LYS A 395 -10.21 20.94 -14.52
CA LYS A 395 -9.06 21.80 -14.75
C LYS A 395 -8.52 21.77 -16.17
N MET A 396 -8.89 20.77 -16.97
CA MET A 396 -8.33 20.58 -18.32
C MET A 396 -8.58 21.75 -19.29
N ASP A 397 -9.70 22.44 -19.16
CA ASP A 397 -10.04 23.58 -20.03
C ASP A 397 -9.07 24.77 -19.89
N ASN A 398 -8.22 24.77 -18.86
CA ASN A 398 -7.29 25.85 -18.52
C ASN A 398 -5.82 25.47 -18.67
N VAL A 399 -5.49 24.39 -19.39
CA VAL A 399 -4.09 24.02 -19.66
C VAL A 399 -3.61 24.56 -21.01
N PRO A 400 -2.33 24.93 -21.16
CA PRO A 400 -1.78 25.34 -22.46
C PRO A 400 -1.73 24.14 -23.42
N GLU A 401 -1.71 24.41 -24.74
CA GLU A 401 -1.52 23.34 -25.74
C GLU A 401 -0.06 22.85 -25.81
N GLU A 402 0.88 23.66 -25.36
CA GLU A 402 2.32 23.37 -25.43
C GLU A 402 2.78 22.56 -24.21
N PHE A 403 3.83 21.75 -24.44
CA PHE A 403 4.51 20.99 -23.38
C PHE A 403 5.93 21.49 -23.18
N THR A 404 6.31 21.76 -21.93
CA THR A 404 7.67 22.15 -21.59
C THR A 404 8.44 20.95 -21.03
N HIS A 405 9.61 20.67 -21.60
CA HIS A 405 10.50 19.61 -21.16
C HIS A 405 11.62 20.19 -20.30
N TYR A 406 11.90 19.55 -19.17
CA TYR A 406 13.10 19.80 -18.40
C TYR A 406 14.24 18.91 -18.88
N GLU A 407 15.43 19.48 -19.11
CA GLU A 407 16.61 18.72 -19.51
C GLU A 407 17.29 18.12 -18.27
N PHE A 408 17.13 16.81 -18.07
CA PHE A 408 17.79 16.10 -16.98
C PHE A 408 19.26 15.84 -17.32
N THR A 409 20.15 16.54 -16.65
CA THR A 409 21.60 16.53 -16.92
C THR A 409 22.34 15.32 -16.36
N ARG A 410 21.65 14.48 -15.55
CA ARG A 410 22.24 13.31 -14.93
C ARG A 410 22.76 12.33 -15.97
N LYS A 411 23.98 11.81 -15.74
CA LYS A 411 24.60 10.81 -16.63
C LYS A 411 24.01 9.43 -16.39
N THR A 412 23.93 8.62 -17.44
CA THR A 412 23.59 7.19 -17.36
C THR A 412 24.77 6.34 -16.91
N ASP A 413 26.00 6.79 -17.20
CA ASP A 413 27.29 6.15 -16.93
C ASP A 413 28.03 6.87 -15.78
N GLY A 414 27.66 6.58 -14.57
CA GLY A 414 28.29 7.10 -13.35
C GLY A 414 29.10 6.02 -12.62
N GLU A 415 29.40 6.27 -11.36
CA GLU A 415 30.02 5.30 -10.47
C GLU A 415 29.10 4.09 -10.22
N GLU A 416 29.65 2.95 -9.90
CA GLU A 416 28.86 1.81 -9.44
C GLU A 416 28.28 2.08 -8.04
N LEU A 417 27.02 1.69 -7.84
CA LEU A 417 26.39 1.78 -6.53
C LEU A 417 27.10 0.83 -5.54
N PRO A 418 27.57 1.32 -4.37
CA PRO A 418 28.16 0.46 -3.35
C PRO A 418 27.20 -0.67 -2.95
N THR A 419 27.71 -1.88 -2.90
CA THR A 419 26.92 -3.06 -2.52
C THR A 419 26.47 -2.96 -1.06
N GLY A 420 25.28 -3.46 -0.75
CA GLY A 420 24.81 -3.60 0.62
C GLY A 420 24.05 -2.38 1.21
N LEU A 421 24.05 -1.20 0.56
CA LEU A 421 23.38 0.00 1.10
C LEU A 421 21.89 -0.23 1.39
N ARG A 422 21.16 -0.88 0.46
CA ARG A 422 19.75 -1.19 0.69
C ARG A 422 19.53 -2.17 1.85
N THR A 423 20.45 -3.11 2.03
CA THR A 423 20.42 -4.06 3.15
C THR A 423 20.70 -3.35 4.47
N GLU A 424 21.69 -2.45 4.48
CA GLU A 424 22.03 -1.66 5.65
C GLU A 424 20.85 -0.76 6.10
N ILE A 425 20.19 -0.06 5.16
CA ILE A 425 19.00 0.76 5.45
C ILE A 425 17.91 -0.09 6.11
N ARG A 426 17.59 -1.27 5.54
CA ARG A 426 16.58 -2.18 6.09
C ARG A 426 16.93 -2.66 7.49
N HIS A 427 18.20 -3.02 7.70
CA HIS A 427 18.67 -3.45 9.01
C HIS A 427 18.55 -2.34 10.06
N ILE A 428 18.92 -1.11 9.72
CA ILE A 428 18.75 0.05 10.59
C ILE A 428 17.27 0.22 10.95
N MET A 429 16.37 0.24 9.96
CA MET A 429 14.94 0.42 10.21
C MET A 429 14.35 -0.70 11.07
N GLN A 430 14.69 -1.98 10.76
CA GLN A 430 14.23 -3.14 11.52
C GLN A 430 14.71 -3.12 12.97
N SER A 431 15.92 -2.62 13.24
CA SER A 431 16.54 -2.60 14.57
C SER A 431 16.28 -1.33 15.37
N THR A 432 15.72 -0.28 14.75
CA THR A 432 15.49 1.01 15.45
C THR A 432 14.00 1.32 15.60
N TYR A 433 13.20 1.05 14.59
CA TYR A 433 11.76 1.35 14.56
C TYR A 433 10.95 0.24 13.93
N PHE A 434 10.61 -0.77 14.73
CA PHE A 434 9.78 -1.90 14.32
C PHE A 434 8.73 -2.17 15.39
N VAL A 435 7.44 -2.05 15.05
CA VAL A 435 6.27 -2.14 15.95
C VAL A 435 6.38 -1.21 17.16
N ILE A 436 7.43 -1.35 17.95
CA ILE A 436 7.76 -0.51 19.13
C ILE A 436 9.12 0.13 18.87
N PRO A 437 9.26 1.45 19.01
CA PRO A 437 10.57 2.10 18.89
C PRO A 437 11.58 1.54 19.91
N GLU A 438 12.82 1.43 19.50
CA GLU A 438 13.94 1.11 20.38
C GLU A 438 14.36 2.34 21.23
N SER A 439 15.47 2.21 21.95
CA SER A 439 15.99 3.30 22.79
C SER A 439 16.28 4.56 21.97
N LYS A 440 16.18 5.73 22.60
CA LYS A 440 16.51 7.01 21.97
C LYS A 440 17.92 7.04 21.39
N GLU A 441 18.89 6.36 22.04
CA GLU A 441 20.26 6.25 21.55
C GLU A 441 20.34 5.45 20.25
N ALA A 442 19.63 4.31 20.15
CA ALA A 442 19.56 3.50 18.93
C ALA A 442 18.92 4.28 17.78
N LEU A 443 17.82 4.99 18.05
CA LEU A 443 17.16 5.85 17.07
C LEU A 443 18.08 6.93 16.52
N LEU A 444 18.79 7.67 17.40
CA LEU A 444 19.72 8.72 17.01
C LEU A 444 20.88 8.17 16.17
N LYS A 445 21.48 7.04 16.59
CA LYS A 445 22.56 6.39 15.82
C LYS A 445 22.09 5.95 14.44
N GLY A 446 20.91 5.33 14.37
CA GLY A 446 20.31 4.91 13.10
C GLY A 446 20.01 6.11 12.18
N PHE A 447 19.47 7.19 12.74
CA PHE A 447 19.18 8.43 12.00
C PHE A 447 20.44 9.05 11.38
N GLU A 448 21.52 9.23 12.16
CA GLU A 448 22.76 9.81 11.64
C GLU A 448 23.34 8.94 10.51
N ARG A 449 23.33 7.61 10.67
CA ARG A 449 23.80 6.71 9.62
C ARG A 449 22.95 6.77 8.34
N VAL A 450 21.62 6.77 8.45
CA VAL A 450 20.71 6.93 7.30
C VAL A 450 20.90 8.27 6.62
N LYS A 451 21.13 9.35 7.39
CA LYS A 451 21.41 10.69 6.88
C LYS A 451 22.71 10.74 6.06
N GLU A 452 23.77 10.03 6.51
CA GLU A 452 25.01 9.87 5.74
C GLU A 452 24.76 9.14 4.42
N ILE A 453 24.06 7.99 4.46
CA ILE A 453 23.74 7.20 3.26
C ILE A 453 22.93 8.05 2.27
N LYS A 454 21.89 8.76 2.77
CA LYS A 454 21.09 9.67 1.94
C LYS A 454 21.98 10.75 1.31
N GLY A 455 22.87 11.38 2.07
CA GLY A 455 23.79 12.41 1.57
C GLY A 455 24.75 11.89 0.48
N ILE A 456 25.14 10.62 0.53
CA ILE A 456 25.94 9.96 -0.51
C ILE A 456 25.09 9.79 -1.79
N LEU A 457 23.86 9.25 -1.64
CA LEU A 457 22.98 8.95 -2.77
C LEU A 457 22.42 10.20 -3.45
N ASP A 458 22.27 11.30 -2.73
CA ASP A 458 21.78 12.58 -3.29
C ASP A 458 22.83 13.33 -4.13
N LYS A 459 24.11 12.91 -4.12
CA LYS A 459 25.15 13.51 -4.98
C LYS A 459 24.97 13.19 -6.47
N GLU A 460 24.14 12.21 -6.81
CA GLU A 460 23.82 11.83 -8.19
C GLU A 460 25.04 11.42 -9.04
N THR A 461 26.11 10.93 -8.39
CA THR A 461 27.34 10.48 -9.06
C THR A 461 27.24 9.07 -9.61
N PHE A 462 26.27 8.28 -9.15
CA PHE A 462 26.10 6.87 -9.53
C PHE A 462 25.40 6.71 -10.88
N SER A 463 25.67 5.61 -11.56
CA SER A 463 24.95 5.21 -12.77
C SER A 463 23.45 5.15 -12.54
N LEU A 464 22.67 5.66 -13.50
CA LEU A 464 21.21 5.62 -13.43
C LEU A 464 20.72 4.18 -13.66
N THR A 465 20.55 3.47 -12.59
CA THR A 465 20.02 2.10 -12.56
C THR A 465 18.79 2.03 -11.66
N ARG A 466 17.97 1.02 -11.86
CA ARG A 466 16.85 0.75 -10.96
C ARG A 466 17.31 0.60 -9.50
N ASP A 467 18.41 -0.10 -9.27
CA ASP A 467 18.97 -0.32 -7.93
C ASP A 467 19.34 0.99 -7.25
N TYR A 468 19.90 1.94 -7.99
CA TYR A 468 20.21 3.26 -7.46
C TYR A 468 18.92 4.06 -7.15
N ILE A 469 17.94 4.06 -8.05
CA ILE A 469 16.65 4.75 -7.84
C ILE A 469 15.98 4.23 -6.55
N GLU A 470 15.93 2.91 -6.39
CA GLU A 470 15.36 2.27 -5.20
C GLU A 470 16.16 2.56 -3.92
N ALA A 471 17.50 2.53 -3.98
CA ALA A 471 18.34 2.84 -2.83
C ALA A 471 18.16 4.29 -2.36
N ARG A 472 18.09 5.24 -3.30
CA ARG A 472 17.85 6.67 -3.03
C ARG A 472 16.48 6.90 -2.41
N SER A 473 15.46 6.20 -2.91
CA SER A 473 14.10 6.26 -2.34
C SER A 473 14.07 5.71 -0.92
N LEU A 474 14.61 4.51 -0.70
CA LEU A 474 14.65 3.88 0.62
C LEU A 474 15.40 4.73 1.66
N ALA A 475 16.53 5.33 1.27
CA ALA A 475 17.28 6.23 2.16
C ALA A 475 16.48 7.48 2.53
N THR A 476 15.74 8.06 1.57
CA THR A 476 14.88 9.22 1.80
C THR A 476 13.72 8.86 2.74
N ILE A 477 13.05 7.73 2.53
CA ILE A 477 11.94 7.25 3.37
C ILE A 477 12.43 6.98 4.80
N ALA A 478 13.53 6.22 4.96
CA ALA A 478 14.11 5.93 6.26
C ALA A 478 14.51 7.22 7.01
N TYR A 479 15.10 8.18 6.30
CA TYR A 479 15.46 9.50 6.86
C TYR A 479 14.24 10.24 7.41
N ILE A 480 13.14 10.30 6.64
CA ILE A 480 11.92 11.01 7.07
C ILE A 480 11.30 10.31 8.28
N ILE A 481 11.15 8.98 8.24
CA ILE A 481 10.57 8.20 9.35
C ILE A 481 11.36 8.44 10.64
N LEU A 482 12.67 8.24 10.61
CA LEU A 482 13.51 8.38 11.81
C LEU A 482 13.53 9.83 12.32
N LYS A 483 13.48 10.82 11.42
CA LYS A 483 13.36 12.25 11.79
C LYS A 483 12.04 12.56 12.51
N GLU A 484 10.94 11.90 12.13
CA GLU A 484 9.63 12.09 12.78
C GLU A 484 9.52 11.36 14.14
N VAL A 485 10.36 10.34 14.38
CA VAL A 485 10.32 9.51 15.61
C VAL A 485 11.24 10.06 16.70
N ILE A 486 12.34 10.74 16.34
CA ILE A 486 13.29 11.37 17.27
C ILE A 486 12.70 12.64 17.87
#